data_b02023a2278e9368e68b7721039b0d02
#
_entry.id   b02023a2278e9368e68b7721039b0d02
#
_cell.length_a   1.000
_cell.length_b   1.000
_cell.length_c   1.000
_cell.angle_alpha   90.00
_cell.angle_beta   90.00
_cell.angle_gamma   90.00
#
_symmetry.space_group_name_H-M   'P 1'
#
loop_
_entity.id
_entity.type
_entity.pdbx_description
1 polymer ?
#
loop_
_entity_poly.entity_id
_entity_poly.type
_entity_poly.pdbx_seq_one_letter_code
_entity_poly.pdbx_strand_id
1 'polypeptide(L)'
;AHLHEMMALLTDPTLSFPHGEINDLREALSRIRIEGLFMDEAELFSLRKMLDYAAQLERFFAALDKTKYPLLSNSSQSERPVSNNFINDMISAIDKIIDRYGKMRDNASPELARIRKEISASQGSVSRALNAILRQAQAEGILDKDAAPTMREGRLVLPVPPAYKRKIGGIVHDESATGKTVFIEPQQVVEANNRIRELEGEERRERMRILLEITAKIRPAIPHILSTEHFLGDIDFLRAKALFGLDMQAIVPETTKHPMLDWREAYHPVLLLNFRRQGKTVVPLTIRLSNSEASNSPTGRPIGGTPSNNRILVISGPNAGGKSVCLKTVAMLQYMLQCGLAVPMNEASKMGFFKNLLIDIGDEQSIEDDLSTYSSHLRNMKHFVRYADAHTLLLIDEFGTGTEPLIGGAIAEAVLAQLNQQGAFGVITTHYSNLKHFAEQTDGVVNGAMLYDRGQLKPLFQLSIGQAGSSFAVEIARQIGLPETI
;
A
#
# COMPACT_ATOMS: atom_id res chain seq x y z
N ALA A 1 -15.49 2.22 11.49
CA ALA A 1 -16.44 3.28 11.16
C ALA A 1 -15.97 4.08 9.95
N HIS A 2 -14.78 4.75 9.96
CA HIS A 2 -14.27 5.51 8.81
C HIS A 2 -14.18 4.70 7.52
N LEU A 3 -13.74 3.42 7.61
CA LEU A 3 -13.66 2.53 6.45
C LEU A 3 -15.04 2.30 5.82
N HIS A 4 -16.08 2.12 6.64
CA HIS A 4 -17.45 1.95 6.16
C HIS A 4 -17.94 3.17 5.39
N GLU A 5 -17.72 4.37 5.95
CA GLU A 5 -18.07 5.63 5.24
C GLU A 5 -17.26 5.81 3.96
N MET A 6 -15.96 5.49 3.96
CA MET A 6 -15.12 5.59 2.77
C MET A 6 -15.59 4.62 1.66
N MET A 7 -15.97 3.38 2.00
CA MET A 7 -16.52 2.44 1.05
C MET A 7 -17.84 2.94 0.46
N ALA A 8 -18.75 3.44 1.31
CA ALA A 8 -20.01 4.03 0.87
C ALA A 8 -19.81 5.26 -0.03
N LEU A 9 -18.83 6.11 0.29
CA LEU A 9 -18.47 7.29 -0.49
C LEU A 9 -17.93 6.91 -1.87
N LEU A 10 -17.03 5.92 -1.95
CA LEU A 10 -16.43 5.47 -3.22
C LEU A 10 -17.42 4.75 -4.14
N THR A 11 -18.53 4.25 -3.61
CA THR A 11 -19.61 3.63 -4.38
C THR A 11 -20.76 4.57 -4.73
N ASP A 12 -20.74 5.81 -4.21
CA ASP A 12 -21.75 6.81 -4.51
C ASP A 12 -21.52 7.43 -5.90
N PRO A 13 -22.40 7.18 -6.89
CA PRO A 13 -22.19 7.65 -8.25
C PRO A 13 -22.30 9.18 -8.40
N THR A 14 -22.81 9.88 -7.38
CA THR A 14 -22.95 11.33 -7.38
C THR A 14 -21.68 12.05 -6.91
N LEU A 15 -20.73 11.32 -6.33
CA LEU A 15 -19.50 11.86 -5.78
C LEU A 15 -18.29 11.41 -6.61
N SER A 16 -17.38 12.35 -6.84
CA SER A 16 -16.09 12.06 -7.46
C SER A 16 -14.99 12.35 -6.46
N PHE A 17 -14.32 11.30 -5.96
CA PHE A 17 -13.22 11.46 -5.01
C PHE A 17 -12.04 12.17 -5.70
N PRO A 18 -11.48 13.23 -5.09
CA PRO A 18 -10.34 13.95 -5.64
C PRO A 18 -9.13 13.04 -5.88
N HIS A 19 -8.39 13.33 -6.93
CA HIS A 19 -7.14 12.63 -7.27
C HIS A 19 -5.96 13.59 -7.16
N GLY A 20 -4.88 13.15 -6.55
CA GLY A 20 -3.65 13.92 -6.42
C GLY A 20 -2.43 13.04 -6.23
N GLU A 21 -1.26 13.64 -6.32
CA GLU A 21 0.02 12.98 -6.09
C GLU A 21 0.54 13.36 -4.71
N ILE A 22 0.96 12.36 -3.94
CA ILE A 22 1.65 12.53 -2.66
C ILE A 22 3.10 12.14 -2.89
N ASN A 23 4.02 13.12 -2.82
CA ASN A 23 5.44 12.88 -2.91
C ASN A 23 6.06 12.99 -1.51
N ASP A 24 6.98 12.10 -1.18
CA ASP A 24 7.72 12.16 0.08
C ASP A 24 8.66 13.37 0.08
N LEU A 25 8.35 14.36 0.90
CA LEU A 25 9.12 15.59 1.05
C LEU A 25 9.92 15.64 2.36
N ARG A 26 9.92 14.58 3.17
CA ARG A 26 10.54 14.57 4.51
C ARG A 26 12.03 14.85 4.47
N GLU A 27 12.74 14.33 3.48
CA GLU A 27 14.17 14.59 3.30
C GLU A 27 14.42 16.07 2.94
N ALA A 28 13.71 16.59 1.94
CA ALA A 28 13.82 17.99 1.52
C ALA A 28 13.47 18.95 2.67
N LEU A 29 12.36 18.70 3.38
CA LEU A 29 11.93 19.49 4.52
C LEU A 29 12.93 19.41 5.71
N SER A 30 13.53 18.25 5.93
CA SER A 30 14.59 18.10 6.95
C SER A 30 15.83 18.91 6.61
N ARG A 31 16.27 18.87 5.36
CA ARG A 31 17.44 19.60 4.85
C ARG A 31 17.28 21.11 4.99
N ILE A 32 16.14 21.66 4.63
CA ILE A 32 15.90 23.11 4.67
C ILE A 32 15.71 23.70 6.08
N ARG A 33 15.71 22.89 7.14
CA ARG A 33 15.79 23.40 8.52
C ARG A 33 17.07 24.18 8.78
N ILE A 34 18.13 23.86 8.04
CA ILE A 34 19.41 24.56 8.10
C ILE A 34 19.29 25.82 7.26
N GLU A 35 19.65 26.97 7.85
CA GLU A 35 19.70 28.24 7.14
C GLU A 35 20.76 28.18 6.01
N GLY A 36 20.45 28.82 4.88
CA GLY A 36 21.32 28.81 3.70
C GLY A 36 21.06 27.64 2.76
N LEU A 37 20.29 26.61 3.16
CA LEU A 37 19.82 25.57 2.25
C LEU A 37 18.44 25.92 1.71
N PHE A 38 18.14 25.43 0.51
CA PHE A 38 16.89 25.73 -0.19
C PHE A 38 16.28 24.48 -0.86
N MET A 39 14.99 24.56 -1.15
CA MET A 39 14.28 23.61 -2.01
C MET A 39 14.53 23.96 -3.47
N ASP A 40 14.80 22.95 -4.28
CA ASP A 40 14.91 23.14 -5.72
C ASP A 40 13.52 23.29 -6.39
N GLU A 41 13.53 23.53 -7.70
CA GLU A 41 12.29 23.76 -8.47
C GLU A 41 11.38 22.54 -8.47
N ALA A 42 11.92 21.32 -8.52
CA ALA A 42 11.16 20.08 -8.53
C ALA A 42 10.54 19.80 -7.16
N GLU A 43 11.27 20.06 -6.09
CA GLU A 43 10.79 19.94 -4.71
C GLU A 43 9.68 20.96 -4.41
N LEU A 44 9.82 22.21 -4.83
CA LEU A 44 8.78 23.24 -4.72
C LEU A 44 7.53 22.87 -5.51
N PHE A 45 7.70 22.32 -6.69
CA PHE A 45 6.57 21.85 -7.51
C PHE A 45 5.85 20.67 -6.87
N SER A 46 6.59 19.73 -6.27
CA SER A 46 6.03 18.61 -5.52
C SER A 46 5.27 19.09 -4.28
N LEU A 47 5.83 20.03 -3.53
CA LEU A 47 5.17 20.67 -2.40
C LEU A 47 3.87 21.37 -2.84
N ARG A 48 3.91 22.12 -3.92
CA ARG A 48 2.74 22.79 -4.47
C ARG A 48 1.62 21.80 -4.82
N LYS A 49 1.94 20.68 -5.49
CA LYS A 49 0.97 19.63 -5.84
C LYS A 49 0.34 19.01 -4.59
N MET A 50 1.16 18.69 -3.60
CA MET A 50 0.70 18.11 -2.35
C MET A 50 -0.26 19.04 -1.60
N LEU A 51 0.07 20.33 -1.50
CA LEU A 51 -0.78 21.35 -0.87
C LEU A 51 -2.10 21.56 -1.65
N ASP A 52 -2.07 21.56 -2.97
CA ASP A 52 -3.25 21.66 -3.81
C ASP A 52 -4.18 20.45 -3.62
N TYR A 53 -3.62 19.25 -3.55
CA TYR A 53 -4.39 18.04 -3.25
C TYR A 53 -5.02 18.08 -1.86
N ALA A 54 -4.28 18.53 -0.85
CA ALA A 54 -4.83 18.74 0.49
C ALA A 54 -6.00 19.72 0.49
N ALA A 55 -5.88 20.85 -0.21
CA ALA A 55 -6.94 21.83 -0.34
C ALA A 55 -8.18 21.29 -1.10
N GLN A 56 -7.96 20.42 -2.08
CA GLN A 56 -9.06 19.76 -2.81
C GLN A 56 -9.81 18.77 -1.90
N LEU A 57 -9.08 17.92 -1.17
CA LEU A 57 -9.68 16.96 -0.22
C LEU A 57 -10.46 17.68 0.88
N GLU A 58 -9.91 18.77 1.40
CA GLU A 58 -10.56 19.55 2.45
C GLU A 58 -11.89 20.13 1.97
N ARG A 59 -11.92 20.73 0.79
CA ARG A 59 -13.15 21.24 0.18
C ARG A 59 -14.15 20.11 -0.10
N PHE A 60 -13.66 18.96 -0.55
CA PHE A 60 -14.47 17.80 -0.81
C PHE A 60 -15.13 17.28 0.48
N PHE A 61 -14.36 17.05 1.56
CA PHE A 61 -14.92 16.58 2.83
C PHE A 61 -15.84 17.60 3.49
N ALA A 62 -15.55 18.89 3.37
CA ALA A 62 -16.43 19.94 3.90
C ALA A 62 -17.78 20.03 3.18
N ALA A 63 -17.85 19.59 1.93
CA ALA A 63 -19.07 19.58 1.11
C ALA A 63 -19.90 18.30 1.29
N LEU A 64 -19.39 17.26 1.99
CA LEU A 64 -20.13 16.03 2.20
C LEU A 64 -21.37 16.22 3.07
N ASP A 65 -22.39 15.42 2.81
CA ASP A 65 -23.56 15.34 3.69
C ASP A 65 -23.17 14.77 5.06
N LYS A 66 -23.26 15.61 6.08
CA LYS A 66 -22.90 15.29 7.47
C LYS A 66 -23.76 14.19 8.09
N THR A 67 -24.95 13.97 7.57
CA THR A 67 -25.84 12.89 8.05
C THR A 67 -25.44 11.54 7.48
N LYS A 68 -24.95 11.53 6.24
CA LYS A 68 -24.53 10.31 5.53
C LYS A 68 -23.07 9.94 5.82
N TYR A 69 -22.19 10.95 5.97
CA TYR A 69 -20.76 10.78 6.18
C TYR A 69 -20.27 11.57 7.41
N PRO A 70 -20.80 11.29 8.63
CA PRO A 70 -20.51 12.09 9.82
C PRO A 70 -19.04 12.08 10.22
N LEU A 71 -18.31 10.98 10.04
CA LEU A 71 -16.91 10.87 10.45
C LEU A 71 -15.98 11.53 9.43
N LEU A 72 -16.17 11.27 8.14
CA LEU A 72 -15.34 11.86 7.08
C LEU A 72 -15.54 13.37 6.96
N SER A 73 -16.77 13.86 7.11
CA SER A 73 -17.04 15.29 7.13
C SER A 73 -16.44 16.04 8.32
N ASN A 74 -16.27 15.36 9.47
CA ASN A 74 -15.68 15.93 10.67
C ASN A 74 -14.16 15.73 10.77
N SER A 75 -13.59 14.72 10.09
CA SER A 75 -12.13 14.47 10.09
C SER A 75 -11.33 15.69 9.62
N SER A 76 -11.96 16.52 8.77
CA SER A 76 -11.38 17.78 8.35
C SER A 76 -11.32 18.86 9.45
N GLN A 77 -12.01 18.73 10.58
CA GLN A 77 -12.08 19.76 11.63
C GLN A 77 -11.21 19.49 12.85
N SER A 78 -11.04 18.24 13.26
CA SER A 78 -10.32 17.86 14.49
C SER A 78 -8.84 17.53 14.27
N GLU A 79 -8.47 17.15 13.05
CA GLU A 79 -7.10 16.72 12.69
C GLU A 79 -6.40 17.72 11.75
N ARG A 80 -6.97 18.91 11.55
CA ARG A 80 -6.40 19.95 10.66
C ARG A 80 -5.10 20.50 11.22
N PRO A 81 -3.99 20.23 10.60
CA PRO A 81 -2.74 20.84 11.00
C PRO A 81 -2.62 22.31 10.55
N VAL A 82 -3.40 22.77 9.56
CA VAL A 82 -3.20 24.08 8.92
C VAL A 82 -4.51 24.71 8.45
N SER A 83 -4.64 26.03 8.57
CA SER A 83 -5.78 26.77 8.04
C SER A 83 -5.74 26.84 6.50
N ASN A 84 -6.91 26.79 5.85
CA ASN A 84 -7.04 26.95 4.39
C ASN A 84 -6.32 28.21 3.85
N ASN A 85 -6.32 29.30 4.61
CA ASN A 85 -5.65 30.53 4.22
C ASN A 85 -4.15 30.32 4.05
N PHE A 86 -3.51 29.60 4.97
CA PHE A 86 -2.08 29.30 4.89
C PHE A 86 -1.73 28.44 3.66
N ILE A 87 -2.52 27.38 3.38
CA ILE A 87 -2.29 26.52 2.21
C ILE A 87 -2.39 27.34 0.92
N ASN A 88 -3.46 28.16 0.79
CA ASN A 88 -3.67 29.00 -0.38
C ASN A 88 -2.57 30.07 -0.55
N ASP A 89 -2.13 30.68 0.54
CA ASP A 89 -1.05 31.67 0.51
C ASP A 89 0.27 31.03 0.08
N MET A 90 0.56 29.82 0.55
CA MET A 90 1.76 29.09 0.18
C MET A 90 1.72 28.67 -1.30
N ILE A 91 0.60 28.12 -1.77
CA ILE A 91 0.39 27.78 -3.20
C ILE A 91 0.59 29.03 -4.04
N SER A 92 -0.04 30.15 -3.66
CA SER A 92 0.08 31.42 -4.39
C SER A 92 1.52 31.96 -4.41
N ALA A 93 2.27 31.77 -3.32
CA ALA A 93 3.67 32.17 -3.26
C ALA A 93 4.54 31.31 -4.21
N ILE A 94 4.31 30.01 -4.26
CA ILE A 94 5.04 29.10 -5.15
C ILE A 94 4.63 29.35 -6.61
N ASP A 95 3.35 29.54 -6.92
CA ASP A 95 2.83 29.77 -8.27
C ASP A 95 3.35 31.06 -8.91
N LYS A 96 3.82 32.04 -8.12
CA LYS A 96 4.52 33.23 -8.63
C LYS A 96 5.91 32.91 -9.16
N ILE A 97 6.53 31.84 -8.66
CA ILE A 97 7.91 31.45 -8.95
C ILE A 97 7.98 30.30 -9.95
N ILE A 98 7.14 29.26 -9.76
CA ILE A 98 7.12 28.02 -10.54
C ILE A 98 5.92 27.99 -11.47
N ASP A 99 6.12 27.54 -12.70
CA ASP A 99 5.03 27.36 -13.67
C ASP A 99 4.34 26.00 -13.52
N ARG A 100 3.36 25.75 -14.36
CA ARG A 100 2.59 24.48 -14.39
C ARG A 100 3.40 23.24 -14.78
N TYR A 101 4.62 23.42 -15.26
CA TYR A 101 5.55 22.34 -15.66
C TYR A 101 6.68 22.13 -14.66
N GLY A 102 6.68 22.88 -13.55
CA GLY A 102 7.72 22.79 -12.52
C GLY A 102 8.99 23.59 -12.85
N LYS A 103 8.92 24.52 -13.80
CA LYS A 103 10.07 25.39 -14.15
C LYS A 103 9.91 26.78 -13.57
N MET A 104 11.02 27.40 -13.24
CA MET A 104 11.02 28.79 -12.77
C MET A 104 10.56 29.73 -13.89
N ARG A 105 9.53 30.52 -13.57
CA ARG A 105 8.96 31.51 -14.49
C ARG A 105 9.99 32.59 -14.87
N ASP A 106 9.90 33.10 -16.09
CA ASP A 106 10.77 34.19 -16.54
C ASP A 106 10.58 35.47 -15.73
N ASN A 107 9.38 35.68 -15.22
CA ASN A 107 9.00 36.84 -14.41
C ASN A 107 8.91 36.52 -12.90
N ALA A 108 9.62 35.47 -12.43
CA ALA A 108 9.66 35.12 -11.00
C ALA A 108 10.26 36.27 -10.14
N SER A 109 11.12 37.10 -10.72
CA SER A 109 11.49 38.39 -10.20
C SER A 109 11.69 39.41 -11.35
N PRO A 110 11.61 40.73 -11.08
CA PRO A 110 11.92 41.74 -12.09
C PRO A 110 13.33 41.62 -12.62
N GLU A 111 14.28 41.27 -11.75
CA GLU A 111 15.69 41.13 -12.12
C GLU A 111 15.92 39.89 -13.01
N LEU A 112 15.29 38.74 -12.70
CA LEU A 112 15.37 37.55 -13.56
C LEU A 112 14.82 37.84 -14.96
N ALA A 113 13.68 38.54 -15.03
CA ALA A 113 13.07 38.93 -16.29
C ALA A 113 14.02 39.85 -17.12
N ARG A 114 14.70 40.80 -16.47
CA ARG A 114 15.68 41.64 -17.11
C ARG A 114 16.84 40.81 -17.67
N ILE A 115 17.43 39.95 -16.84
CA ILE A 115 18.59 39.11 -17.22
C ILE A 115 18.24 38.20 -18.41
N ARG A 116 17.10 37.48 -18.36
CA ARG A 116 16.68 36.59 -19.45
C ARG A 116 16.39 37.32 -20.74
N LYS A 117 15.81 38.53 -20.65
CA LYS A 117 15.61 39.42 -21.83
C LYS A 117 16.95 39.82 -22.44
N GLU A 118 17.97 40.22 -21.63
CA GLU A 118 19.30 40.58 -22.11
C GLU A 118 20.01 39.36 -22.71
N ILE A 119 19.92 38.16 -22.11
CA ILE A 119 20.46 36.92 -22.69
C ILE A 119 19.90 36.70 -24.09
N SER A 120 18.56 36.71 -24.20
CA SER A 120 17.86 36.50 -25.49
C SER A 120 18.26 37.55 -26.55
N ALA A 121 18.37 38.83 -26.17
CA ALA A 121 18.80 39.89 -27.05
C ALA A 121 20.26 39.72 -27.52
N SER A 122 21.15 39.35 -26.61
CA SER A 122 22.58 39.10 -26.91
C SER A 122 22.73 37.86 -27.80
N GLN A 123 22.02 36.76 -27.53
CA GLN A 123 22.02 35.57 -28.38
C GLN A 123 21.52 35.89 -29.79
N GLY A 124 20.43 36.68 -29.89
CA GLY A 124 19.93 37.15 -31.17
C GLY A 124 20.96 38.02 -31.94
N SER A 125 21.74 38.87 -31.26
CA SER A 125 22.76 39.67 -31.90
C SER A 125 23.96 38.84 -32.37
N VAL A 126 24.42 37.89 -31.56
CA VAL A 126 25.48 36.92 -31.91
C VAL A 126 25.06 36.10 -33.14
N SER A 127 23.83 35.57 -33.14
CA SER A 127 23.33 34.79 -34.28
C SER A 127 23.31 35.57 -35.56
N ARG A 128 22.87 36.84 -35.52
CA ARG A 128 22.87 37.72 -36.71
C ARG A 128 24.28 38.02 -37.20
N ALA A 129 25.22 38.35 -36.30
CA ALA A 129 26.60 38.61 -36.63
C ALA A 129 27.29 37.38 -37.24
N LEU A 130 27.11 36.21 -36.64
CA LEU A 130 27.66 34.96 -37.15
C LEU A 130 27.11 34.60 -38.53
N ASN A 131 25.80 34.77 -38.74
CA ASN A 131 25.19 34.53 -40.05
C ASN A 131 25.68 35.51 -41.13
N ALA A 132 25.96 36.73 -40.78
CA ALA A 132 26.56 37.70 -41.70
C ALA A 132 27.99 37.30 -42.10
N ILE A 133 28.84 36.93 -41.11
CA ILE A 133 30.19 36.45 -41.34
C ILE A 133 30.20 35.16 -42.16
N LEU A 134 29.29 34.22 -41.82
CA LEU A 134 29.10 32.96 -42.54
C LEU A 134 28.79 33.19 -44.03
N ARG A 135 27.81 34.04 -44.32
CA ARG A 135 27.44 34.38 -45.73
C ARG A 135 28.56 35.00 -46.51
N GLN A 136 29.32 35.92 -45.87
CA GLN A 136 30.48 36.51 -46.49
C GLN A 136 31.56 35.46 -46.78
N ALA A 137 31.89 34.61 -45.80
CA ALA A 137 32.89 33.54 -45.94
C ALA A 137 32.48 32.48 -46.99
N GLN A 138 31.17 32.19 -47.11
CA GLN A 138 30.64 31.32 -48.17
C GLN A 138 30.74 31.98 -49.57
N ALA A 139 30.46 33.26 -49.67
CA ALA A 139 30.58 33.99 -50.92
C ALA A 139 32.07 34.11 -51.41
N GLU A 140 33.00 34.17 -50.45
CA GLU A 140 34.46 34.17 -50.71
C GLU A 140 35.03 32.76 -50.93
N GLY A 141 34.20 31.67 -50.87
CA GLY A 141 34.67 30.28 -51.03
C GLY A 141 35.51 29.77 -49.87
N ILE A 142 35.49 30.41 -48.70
CA ILE A 142 36.19 30.03 -47.49
C ILE A 142 35.48 28.89 -46.74
N LEU A 143 34.14 28.93 -46.73
CA LEU A 143 33.31 27.95 -46.08
C LEU A 143 32.36 27.27 -47.08
N ASP A 144 32.04 26.03 -46.82
CA ASP A 144 31.08 25.26 -47.61
C ASP A 144 29.65 25.87 -47.48
N LYS A 145 28.85 25.67 -48.51
CA LYS A 145 27.47 26.21 -48.54
C LYS A 145 26.55 25.68 -47.47
N ASP A 146 26.85 24.49 -46.91
CA ASP A 146 26.13 23.80 -45.87
C ASP A 146 26.72 24.05 -44.46
N ALA A 147 27.84 24.79 -44.37
CA ALA A 147 28.38 25.19 -43.09
C ALA A 147 27.34 26.03 -42.31
N ALA A 148 27.19 25.75 -41.01
CA ALA A 148 26.30 26.47 -40.09
C ALA A 148 26.99 26.76 -38.75
N PRO A 149 26.61 27.84 -38.06
CA PRO A 149 27.08 28.09 -36.69
C PRO A 149 26.74 26.89 -35.79
N THR A 150 27.63 26.51 -34.92
CA THR A 150 27.47 25.41 -33.98
C THR A 150 27.83 25.83 -32.55
N MET A 151 27.34 25.11 -31.57
CA MET A 151 27.67 25.36 -30.16
C MET A 151 28.91 24.55 -29.75
N ARG A 152 29.91 25.21 -29.18
CA ARG A 152 31.09 24.60 -28.55
C ARG A 152 31.37 25.30 -27.23
N GLU A 153 31.55 24.53 -26.15
CA GLU A 153 31.80 25.05 -24.80
C GLU A 153 30.84 26.19 -24.37
N GLY A 154 29.57 26.11 -24.77
CA GLY A 154 28.57 27.16 -24.50
C GLY A 154 28.72 28.43 -25.33
N ARG A 155 29.46 28.41 -26.44
CA ARG A 155 29.64 29.51 -27.36
C ARG A 155 29.16 29.14 -28.77
N LEU A 156 28.55 30.09 -29.45
CA LEU A 156 28.26 29.95 -30.87
C LEU A 156 29.54 30.25 -31.67
N VAL A 157 29.98 29.29 -32.47
CA VAL A 157 31.21 29.31 -33.24
C VAL A 157 30.98 28.91 -34.70
N LEU A 158 31.91 29.25 -35.59
CA LEU A 158 31.89 28.84 -36.98
C LEU A 158 32.83 27.64 -37.22
N PRO A 159 32.41 26.59 -37.92
CA PRO A 159 33.29 25.52 -38.37
C PRO A 159 34.11 26.00 -39.58
N VAL A 160 35.42 26.10 -39.45
CA VAL A 160 36.33 26.68 -40.47
C VAL A 160 37.42 25.66 -40.83
N PRO A 161 37.73 25.40 -42.09
CA PRO A 161 38.91 24.63 -42.47
C PRO A 161 40.19 25.31 -41.94
N PRO A 162 41.19 24.56 -41.41
CA PRO A 162 42.38 25.11 -40.77
C PRO A 162 43.16 26.10 -41.67
N ALA A 163 43.14 25.86 -42.99
CA ALA A 163 43.80 26.72 -43.97
C ALA A 163 43.27 28.17 -43.96
N TYR A 164 42.04 28.39 -43.55
CA TYR A 164 41.38 29.70 -43.54
C TYR A 164 41.29 30.35 -42.16
N LYS A 165 41.88 29.73 -41.13
CA LYS A 165 41.87 30.22 -39.74
C LYS A 165 42.21 31.70 -39.59
N ARG A 166 43.23 32.18 -40.35
CA ARG A 166 43.69 33.58 -40.28
C ARG A 166 42.77 34.57 -41.03
N LYS A 167 41.96 34.10 -41.96
CA LYS A 167 41.04 34.95 -42.74
C LYS A 167 39.80 35.34 -41.96
N ILE A 168 39.25 34.43 -41.15
CA ILE A 168 38.08 34.73 -40.33
C ILE A 168 38.42 35.49 -39.06
N GLY A 169 39.64 35.37 -38.55
CA GLY A 169 40.12 36.09 -37.36
C GLY A 169 39.23 35.85 -36.12
N GLY A 170 39.80 35.37 -35.05
CA GLY A 170 39.04 35.08 -33.84
C GLY A 170 39.75 34.08 -32.94
N ILE A 171 39.02 33.56 -31.94
CA ILE A 171 39.52 32.62 -30.95
C ILE A 171 39.10 31.20 -31.38
N VAL A 172 40.08 30.28 -31.42
CA VAL A 172 39.79 28.85 -31.63
C VAL A 172 39.43 28.21 -30.31
N HIS A 173 38.25 27.61 -30.25
CA HIS A 173 37.74 26.93 -29.04
C HIS A 173 37.93 25.42 -29.10
N ASP A 174 37.81 24.84 -30.31
CA ASP A 174 37.86 23.38 -30.46
C ASP A 174 38.36 22.98 -31.86
N GLU A 175 38.79 21.72 -32.03
CA GLU A 175 39.13 21.13 -33.32
C GLU A 175 38.40 19.82 -33.51
N SER A 176 38.01 19.49 -34.74
CA SER A 176 37.43 18.21 -35.04
C SER A 176 38.41 17.06 -34.81
N ALA A 177 37.96 15.87 -34.40
CA ALA A 177 38.77 14.69 -34.16
C ALA A 177 39.70 14.33 -35.35
N THR A 178 39.36 14.74 -36.55
CA THR A 178 40.15 14.51 -37.78
C THR A 178 41.08 15.66 -38.11
N GLY A 179 41.07 16.75 -37.34
CA GLY A 179 41.87 17.96 -37.61
C GLY A 179 41.46 18.75 -38.86
N LYS A 180 40.35 18.35 -39.53
CA LYS A 180 39.87 18.97 -40.77
C LYS A 180 39.04 20.25 -40.57
N THR A 181 38.59 20.50 -39.33
CA THR A 181 37.74 21.66 -39.00
C THR A 181 38.22 22.24 -37.66
N VAL A 182 38.40 23.54 -37.60
CA VAL A 182 38.59 24.31 -36.36
C VAL A 182 37.33 25.11 -36.06
N PHE A 183 36.91 25.17 -34.82
CA PHE A 183 35.76 25.92 -34.39
C PHE A 183 36.21 27.30 -33.87
N ILE A 184 35.89 28.31 -34.66
CA ILE A 184 36.36 29.70 -34.41
C ILE A 184 35.22 30.57 -33.91
N GLU A 185 35.45 31.26 -32.81
CA GLU A 185 34.63 32.38 -32.35
C GLU A 185 35.18 33.66 -33.04
N PRO A 186 34.46 34.26 -34.00
CA PRO A 186 34.92 35.47 -34.65
C PRO A 186 35.06 36.64 -33.68
N GLN A 187 36.06 37.48 -33.86
CA GLN A 187 36.36 38.59 -32.97
C GLN A 187 35.17 39.52 -32.73
N GLN A 188 34.28 39.67 -33.74
CA GLN A 188 33.10 40.53 -33.69
C GLN A 188 32.02 40.04 -32.71
N VAL A 189 32.06 38.76 -32.28
CA VAL A 189 31.09 38.19 -31.36
C VAL A 189 31.65 37.82 -30.00
N VAL A 190 32.96 37.94 -29.80
CA VAL A 190 33.65 37.59 -28.53
C VAL A 190 33.05 38.33 -27.35
N GLU A 191 32.89 39.65 -27.46
CA GLU A 191 32.33 40.48 -26.38
C GLU A 191 30.91 40.09 -26.05
N ALA A 192 30.06 39.83 -27.06
CA ALA A 192 28.67 39.42 -26.86
C ALA A 192 28.55 38.03 -26.24
N ASN A 193 29.37 37.06 -26.65
CA ASN A 193 29.44 35.74 -26.03
C ASN A 193 29.95 35.82 -24.58
N ASN A 194 30.93 36.66 -24.26
CA ASN A 194 31.38 36.89 -22.89
C ASN A 194 30.24 37.49 -22.04
N ARG A 195 29.50 38.48 -22.61
CA ARG A 195 28.34 39.06 -21.92
C ARG A 195 27.23 38.01 -21.64
N ILE A 196 26.96 37.10 -22.58
CA ILE A 196 26.03 35.99 -22.36
C ILE A 196 26.49 35.15 -21.16
N ARG A 197 27.74 34.75 -21.08
CA ARG A 197 28.27 33.96 -19.92
C ARG A 197 28.16 34.70 -18.58
N GLU A 198 28.44 36.01 -18.57
CA GLU A 198 28.25 36.83 -17.37
C GLU A 198 26.77 36.80 -16.94
N LEU A 199 25.86 37.05 -17.89
CA LEU A 199 24.41 37.04 -17.66
C LEU A 199 23.90 35.68 -17.21
N GLU A 200 24.42 34.56 -17.75
CA GLU A 200 24.09 33.21 -17.27
C GLU A 200 24.58 32.99 -15.84
N GLY A 201 25.72 33.58 -15.47
CA GLY A 201 26.20 33.59 -14.09
C GLY A 201 25.30 34.42 -13.16
N GLU A 202 24.84 35.60 -13.64
CA GLU A 202 23.86 36.44 -12.93
C GLU A 202 22.52 35.70 -12.78
N GLU A 203 22.04 35.03 -13.83
CA GLU A 203 20.80 34.22 -13.79
C GLU A 203 20.88 33.13 -12.73
N ARG A 204 21.98 32.37 -12.68
CA ARG A 204 22.14 31.30 -11.65
C ARG A 204 22.11 31.88 -10.23
N ARG A 205 22.76 33.03 -10.00
CA ARG A 205 22.75 33.71 -8.70
C ARG A 205 21.36 34.21 -8.33
N GLU A 206 20.65 34.80 -9.27
CA GLU A 206 19.28 35.30 -9.05
C GLU A 206 18.26 34.15 -8.80
N ARG A 207 18.37 33.07 -9.54
CA ARG A 207 17.55 31.87 -9.29
C ARG A 207 17.79 31.33 -7.88
N MET A 208 19.05 31.22 -7.46
CA MET A 208 19.38 30.77 -6.11
C MET A 208 18.81 31.73 -5.05
N ARG A 209 18.88 33.03 -5.26
CA ARG A 209 18.32 34.04 -4.34
C ARG A 209 16.80 33.86 -4.19
N ILE A 210 16.09 33.66 -5.30
CA ILE A 210 14.65 33.43 -5.30
C ILE A 210 14.30 32.14 -4.54
N LEU A 211 15.02 31.04 -4.79
CA LEU A 211 14.81 29.76 -4.09
C LEU A 211 15.08 29.86 -2.59
N LEU A 212 16.11 30.58 -2.19
CA LEU A 212 16.41 30.86 -0.77
C LEU A 212 15.29 31.66 -0.10
N GLU A 213 14.79 32.68 -0.80
CA GLU A 213 13.74 33.55 -0.27
C GLU A 213 12.40 32.81 -0.06
N ILE A 214 11.97 31.99 -1.02
CA ILE A 214 10.76 31.19 -0.86
C ILE A 214 10.95 30.11 0.20
N THR A 215 12.11 29.47 0.25
CA THR A 215 12.40 28.45 1.27
C THR A 215 12.42 29.06 2.68
N ALA A 216 12.89 30.29 2.85
CA ALA A 216 12.82 30.98 4.13
C ALA A 216 11.37 31.18 4.61
N LYS A 217 10.41 31.37 3.70
CA LYS A 217 8.97 31.43 4.01
C LYS A 217 8.37 30.06 4.33
N ILE A 218 8.89 28.99 3.72
CA ILE A 218 8.44 27.61 3.96
C ILE A 218 8.96 27.08 5.31
N ARG A 219 10.18 27.45 5.71
CA ARG A 219 10.87 26.93 6.90
C ARG A 219 10.03 26.94 8.19
N PRO A 220 9.39 28.04 8.60
CA PRO A 220 8.56 28.05 9.80
C PRO A 220 7.32 27.16 9.70
N ALA A 221 6.91 26.80 8.48
CA ALA A 221 5.74 26.00 8.21
C ALA A 221 6.02 24.49 8.15
N ILE A 222 7.26 24.04 8.24
CA ILE A 222 7.65 22.63 8.15
C ILE A 222 6.79 21.71 9.03
N PRO A 223 6.53 22.00 10.34
CA PRO A 223 5.69 21.13 11.16
C PRO A 223 4.28 20.94 10.58
N HIS A 224 3.71 22.02 10.05
CA HIS A 224 2.38 22.00 9.44
C HIS A 224 2.35 21.24 8.12
N ILE A 225 3.38 21.38 7.29
CA ILE A 225 3.51 20.65 6.03
C ILE A 225 3.64 19.15 6.28
N LEU A 226 4.46 18.75 7.28
CA LEU A 226 4.60 17.34 7.67
C LEU A 226 3.28 16.77 8.23
N SER A 227 2.54 17.53 9.01
CA SER A 227 1.23 17.11 9.51
C SER A 227 0.21 16.96 8.35
N THR A 228 0.27 17.84 7.34
CA THR A 228 -0.54 17.71 6.13
C THR A 228 -0.17 16.45 5.33
N GLU A 229 1.11 16.14 5.20
CA GLU A 229 1.59 14.90 4.56
C GLU A 229 1.07 13.66 5.28
N HIS A 230 1.13 13.63 6.61
CA HIS A 230 0.55 12.55 7.43
C HIS A 230 -0.95 12.38 7.18
N PHE A 231 -1.69 13.47 7.24
CA PHE A 231 -3.14 13.45 6.98
C PHE A 231 -3.46 12.88 5.59
N LEU A 232 -2.74 13.33 4.56
CA LEU A 232 -2.90 12.80 3.21
C LEU A 232 -2.58 11.31 3.12
N GLY A 233 -1.52 10.87 3.80
CA GLY A 233 -1.14 9.46 3.90
C GLY A 233 -2.22 8.61 4.57
N ASP A 234 -2.82 9.08 5.66
CA ASP A 234 -3.90 8.39 6.36
C ASP A 234 -5.16 8.28 5.50
N ILE A 235 -5.52 9.33 4.77
CA ILE A 235 -6.67 9.32 3.85
C ILE A 235 -6.41 8.38 2.67
N ASP A 236 -5.21 8.41 2.07
CA ASP A 236 -4.87 7.51 0.97
C ASP A 236 -4.86 6.05 1.42
N PHE A 237 -4.31 5.77 2.61
CA PHE A 237 -4.33 4.44 3.20
C PHE A 237 -5.76 3.96 3.50
N LEU A 238 -6.61 4.83 4.03
CA LEU A 238 -8.02 4.52 4.25
C LEU A 238 -8.74 4.22 2.93
N ARG A 239 -8.47 5.03 1.90
CA ARG A 239 -8.99 4.82 0.55
C ARG A 239 -8.50 3.51 -0.05
N ALA A 240 -7.22 3.18 0.09
CA ALA A 240 -6.66 1.92 -0.39
C ALA A 240 -7.34 0.71 0.27
N LYS A 241 -7.56 0.75 1.60
CA LYS A 241 -8.32 -0.27 2.33
C LYS A 241 -9.76 -0.39 1.82
N ALA A 242 -10.41 0.73 1.54
CA ALA A 242 -11.78 0.74 1.02
C ALA A 242 -11.86 0.13 -0.39
N LEU A 243 -10.97 0.52 -1.30
CA LEU A 243 -10.89 -0.05 -2.66
C LEU A 243 -10.61 -1.55 -2.64
N PHE A 244 -9.69 -1.99 -1.78
CA PHE A 244 -9.39 -3.41 -1.58
C PHE A 244 -10.61 -4.18 -1.06
N GLY A 245 -11.36 -3.59 -0.11
CA GLY A 245 -12.61 -4.16 0.39
C GLY A 245 -13.68 -4.27 -0.71
N LEU A 246 -13.85 -3.23 -1.52
CA LEU A 246 -14.81 -3.21 -2.62
C LEU A 246 -14.47 -4.25 -3.70
N ASP A 247 -13.19 -4.42 -4.03
CA ASP A 247 -12.77 -5.46 -4.99
C ASP A 247 -13.14 -6.87 -4.52
N MET A 248 -13.09 -7.14 -3.22
CA MET A 248 -13.51 -8.41 -2.63
C MET A 248 -15.01 -8.51 -2.34
N GLN A 249 -15.81 -7.48 -2.60
CA GLN A 249 -17.20 -7.37 -2.13
C GLN A 249 -17.30 -7.57 -0.61
N ALA A 250 -16.28 -7.09 0.11
CA ALA A 250 -16.18 -7.21 1.55
C ALA A 250 -17.05 -6.17 2.26
N ILE A 251 -17.38 -6.48 3.52
CA ILE A 251 -18.14 -5.61 4.40
C ILE A 251 -17.29 -5.20 5.62
N VAL A 252 -17.72 -4.17 6.31
CA VAL A 252 -17.27 -3.88 7.68
C VAL A 252 -18.31 -4.48 8.62
N PRO A 253 -18.05 -5.64 9.26
CA PRO A 253 -19.03 -6.36 10.06
C PRO A 253 -19.35 -5.60 11.37
N GLU A 254 -20.47 -5.96 12.00
CA GLU A 254 -20.73 -5.54 13.37
C GLU A 254 -19.65 -6.11 14.29
N THR A 255 -19.00 -5.25 15.07
CA THR A 255 -17.92 -5.65 15.98
C THR A 255 -18.36 -5.62 17.43
N THR A 256 -17.89 -6.58 18.22
CA THR A 256 -18.15 -6.67 19.66
C THR A 256 -16.85 -6.53 20.45
N LYS A 257 -16.94 -6.00 21.69
CA LYS A 257 -15.78 -5.92 22.59
C LYS A 257 -15.41 -7.29 23.17
N HIS A 258 -16.35 -8.23 23.18
CA HIS A 258 -16.12 -9.58 23.70
C HIS A 258 -15.67 -10.50 22.58
N PRO A 259 -14.73 -11.42 22.84
CA PRO A 259 -14.32 -12.45 21.90
C PRO A 259 -15.50 -13.29 21.43
N MET A 260 -15.69 -13.38 20.13
CA MET A 260 -16.70 -14.24 19.50
C MET A 260 -16.47 -14.33 18.00
N LEU A 261 -16.95 -15.41 17.40
CA LEU A 261 -17.12 -15.60 15.97
C LEU A 261 -18.60 -15.94 15.70
N ASP A 262 -19.33 -15.10 14.99
CA ASP A 262 -20.67 -15.41 14.44
C ASP A 262 -20.65 -14.99 12.98
N TRP A 263 -20.02 -15.83 12.16
CA TRP A 263 -19.76 -15.55 10.75
C TRP A 263 -20.71 -16.34 9.88
N ARG A 264 -21.31 -15.65 8.93
CA ARG A 264 -22.19 -16.23 7.93
C ARG A 264 -21.59 -15.98 6.55
N GLU A 265 -21.52 -17.04 5.75
CA GLU A 265 -21.04 -16.98 4.37
C GLU A 265 -19.70 -16.22 4.24
N ALA A 266 -18.73 -16.57 5.08
CA ALA A 266 -17.40 -15.99 5.06
C ALA A 266 -16.53 -16.66 3.99
N TYR A 267 -15.90 -15.86 3.14
CA TYR A 267 -15.11 -16.35 2.02
C TYR A 267 -13.61 -16.23 2.29
N HIS A 268 -12.84 -17.22 1.89
CA HIS A 268 -11.38 -17.14 1.93
C HIS A 268 -10.89 -16.10 0.92
N PRO A 269 -10.23 -15.00 1.34
CA PRO A 269 -9.95 -13.85 0.46
C PRO A 269 -9.15 -14.22 -0.79
N VAL A 270 -8.07 -15.00 -0.62
CA VAL A 270 -7.20 -15.39 -1.74
C VAL A 270 -7.94 -16.32 -2.71
N LEU A 271 -8.74 -17.26 -2.20
CA LEU A 271 -9.54 -18.13 -3.08
C LEU A 271 -10.62 -17.35 -3.81
N LEU A 272 -11.27 -16.41 -3.13
CA LEU A 272 -12.29 -15.54 -3.72
C LEU A 272 -11.74 -14.77 -4.93
N LEU A 273 -10.60 -14.10 -4.78
CA LEU A 273 -9.97 -13.34 -5.86
C LEU A 273 -9.48 -14.24 -7.00
N ASN A 274 -8.85 -15.37 -6.68
CA ASN A 274 -8.32 -16.29 -7.69
C ASN A 274 -9.43 -17.00 -8.47
N PHE A 275 -10.49 -17.48 -7.78
CA PHE A 275 -11.59 -18.20 -8.43
C PHE A 275 -12.48 -17.27 -9.25
N ARG A 276 -12.67 -16.01 -8.82
CA ARG A 276 -13.35 -15.00 -9.63
C ARG A 276 -12.66 -14.81 -10.99
N ARG A 277 -11.33 -14.74 -11.02
CA ARG A 277 -10.55 -14.64 -12.26
C ARG A 277 -10.72 -15.87 -13.17
N GLN A 278 -11.03 -17.03 -12.60
CA GLN A 278 -11.22 -18.29 -13.30
C GLN A 278 -12.71 -18.58 -13.60
N GLY A 279 -13.64 -17.70 -13.22
CA GLY A 279 -15.09 -17.96 -13.35
C GLY A 279 -15.61 -19.09 -12.45
N LYS A 280 -14.89 -19.42 -11.36
CA LYS A 280 -15.26 -20.44 -10.38
C LYS A 280 -15.87 -19.80 -9.12
N THR A 281 -16.66 -20.57 -8.41
CA THR A 281 -17.24 -20.16 -7.12
C THR A 281 -16.49 -20.75 -5.93
N VAL A 282 -16.38 -19.98 -4.84
CA VAL A 282 -15.84 -20.45 -3.56
C VAL A 282 -16.99 -20.85 -2.66
N VAL A 283 -16.86 -21.98 -1.96
CA VAL A 283 -17.82 -22.38 -0.93
C VAL A 283 -17.57 -21.54 0.32
N PRO A 284 -18.58 -20.81 0.84
CA PRO A 284 -18.41 -19.98 2.01
C PRO A 284 -18.37 -20.79 3.31
N LEU A 285 -17.74 -20.22 4.33
CA LEU A 285 -17.68 -20.73 5.68
C LEU A 285 -18.74 -20.07 6.56
N THR A 286 -19.53 -20.86 7.26
CA THR A 286 -20.38 -20.39 8.36
C THR A 286 -19.89 -21.03 9.66
N ILE A 287 -19.55 -20.19 10.67
CA ILE A 287 -18.99 -20.64 11.94
C ILE A 287 -19.54 -19.79 13.09
N ARG A 288 -19.85 -20.45 14.22
CA ARG A 288 -20.29 -19.77 15.43
C ARG A 288 -19.56 -20.30 16.65
N LEU A 289 -18.81 -19.40 17.32
CA LEU A 289 -18.16 -19.66 18.59
C LEU A 289 -18.43 -18.48 19.53
N SER A 290 -18.97 -18.77 20.72
CA SER A 290 -19.33 -17.74 21.70
C SER A 290 -19.26 -18.28 23.13
N ASN A 291 -19.04 -17.38 24.09
CA ASN A 291 -19.21 -17.70 25.52
C ASN A 291 -20.65 -17.37 25.94
N SER A 292 -21.26 -18.16 26.77
CA SER A 292 -22.63 -18.00 27.27
C SER A 292 -22.90 -16.63 27.93
N GLU A 293 -21.87 -15.99 28.49
CA GLU A 293 -21.98 -14.65 29.08
C GLU A 293 -22.21 -13.54 28.04
N ALA A 294 -21.80 -13.75 26.79
CA ALA A 294 -21.97 -12.78 25.72
C ALA A 294 -23.39 -12.77 25.09
N SER A 295 -24.21 -13.77 25.39
CA SER A 295 -25.54 -13.91 24.82
C SER A 295 -26.67 -13.18 25.57
N ASN A 296 -26.37 -12.51 26.70
CA ASN A 296 -27.33 -11.73 27.48
C ASN A 296 -27.50 -10.27 26.96
N SER A 297 -27.44 -10.04 25.66
CA SER A 297 -27.85 -8.76 25.08
C SER A 297 -29.37 -8.62 25.09
N PRO A 298 -29.96 -7.48 25.55
CA PRO A 298 -31.37 -7.26 25.77
C PRO A 298 -32.25 -7.36 24.50
N THR A 299 -31.67 -7.50 23.31
CA THR A 299 -32.34 -7.46 22.01
C THR A 299 -32.21 -8.77 21.21
N GLY A 300 -31.53 -9.80 21.74
CA GLY A 300 -31.21 -11.02 21.00
C GLY A 300 -32.17 -12.16 21.33
N ARG A 301 -33.31 -12.31 20.60
CA ARG A 301 -34.02 -13.61 20.53
C ARG A 301 -33.10 -14.64 19.89
N PRO A 302 -32.87 -15.81 20.52
CA PRO A 302 -32.10 -16.89 19.88
C PRO A 302 -32.90 -17.38 18.67
N ILE A 303 -32.33 -17.27 17.49
CA ILE A 303 -32.83 -17.99 16.32
C ILE A 303 -32.33 -19.42 16.48
N GLY A 304 -33.20 -20.29 17.06
CA GLY A 304 -33.04 -21.74 17.11
C GLY A 304 -31.88 -22.24 17.98
N GLY A 305 -32.10 -22.46 19.27
CA GLY A 305 -31.21 -23.23 20.16
C GLY A 305 -30.76 -22.47 21.39
N THR A 306 -30.57 -23.22 22.49
CA THR A 306 -29.98 -22.80 23.76
C THR A 306 -28.66 -22.03 23.55
N PRO A 307 -28.33 -21.03 24.38
CA PRO A 307 -27.00 -20.36 24.33
C PRO A 307 -25.93 -21.44 24.54
N SER A 308 -25.17 -21.73 23.48
CA SER A 308 -24.11 -22.72 23.54
C SER A 308 -22.81 -22.03 23.97
N ASN A 309 -22.18 -22.56 25.00
CA ASN A 309 -20.86 -22.14 25.47
C ASN A 309 -19.76 -22.79 24.61
N ASN A 310 -19.89 -22.74 23.29
CA ASN A 310 -18.93 -23.36 22.38
C ASN A 310 -17.82 -22.35 22.04
N ARG A 311 -16.62 -22.55 22.57
CA ARG A 311 -15.45 -21.71 22.34
C ARG A 311 -14.44 -22.37 21.42
N ILE A 312 -14.27 -23.68 21.50
CA ILE A 312 -13.31 -24.44 20.71
C ILE A 312 -14.02 -25.38 19.76
N LEU A 313 -13.73 -25.27 18.47
CA LEU A 313 -14.25 -26.16 17.42
C LEU A 313 -13.17 -27.16 17.01
N VAL A 314 -13.47 -28.46 17.16
CA VAL A 314 -12.60 -29.56 16.71
C VAL A 314 -13.13 -30.10 15.40
N ILE A 315 -12.44 -29.75 14.29
CA ILE A 315 -12.83 -30.15 12.93
C ILE A 315 -12.20 -31.49 12.57
N SER A 316 -13.03 -32.42 12.14
CA SER A 316 -12.60 -33.72 11.64
C SER A 316 -13.17 -34.03 10.25
N GLY A 317 -12.64 -35.04 9.58
CA GLY A 317 -13.02 -35.42 8.21
C GLY A 317 -11.82 -35.72 7.32
N PRO A 318 -12.03 -36.03 6.03
CA PRO A 318 -10.94 -36.36 5.11
C PRO A 318 -10.02 -35.16 4.86
N ASN A 319 -8.75 -35.42 4.52
CA ASN A 319 -7.77 -34.36 4.23
C ASN A 319 -8.20 -33.48 3.05
N ALA A 320 -8.74 -34.08 2.00
CA ALA A 320 -9.26 -33.34 0.85
C ALA A 320 -10.58 -32.58 1.14
N GLY A 321 -11.13 -32.67 2.35
CA GLY A 321 -12.42 -32.06 2.73
C GLY A 321 -12.36 -30.55 2.95
N GLY A 322 -11.17 -29.93 2.99
CA GLY A 322 -11.00 -28.48 3.16
C GLY A 322 -10.80 -28.02 4.62
N LYS A 323 -10.42 -28.91 5.55
CA LYS A 323 -10.15 -28.57 6.97
C LYS A 323 -9.15 -27.43 7.11
N SER A 324 -7.97 -27.56 6.50
CA SER A 324 -6.90 -26.53 6.56
C SER A 324 -7.32 -25.24 5.86
N VAL A 325 -8.15 -25.30 4.82
CA VAL A 325 -8.71 -24.10 4.17
C VAL A 325 -9.67 -23.38 5.11
N CYS A 326 -10.53 -24.12 5.81
CA CYS A 326 -11.42 -23.56 6.83
C CYS A 326 -10.62 -22.83 7.91
N LEU A 327 -9.59 -23.48 8.46
CA LEU A 327 -8.70 -22.91 9.47
C LEU A 327 -7.99 -21.65 8.98
N LYS A 328 -7.41 -21.68 7.78
CA LYS A 328 -6.77 -20.53 7.14
C LYS A 328 -7.76 -19.40 6.87
N THR A 329 -9.02 -19.72 6.54
CA THR A 329 -10.07 -18.71 6.37
C THR A 329 -10.32 -17.96 7.67
N VAL A 330 -10.44 -18.69 8.80
CA VAL A 330 -10.62 -18.07 10.13
C VAL A 330 -9.41 -17.20 10.47
N ALA A 331 -8.19 -17.71 10.29
CA ALA A 331 -6.95 -16.95 10.53
C ALA A 331 -6.92 -15.64 9.77
N MET A 332 -7.12 -15.70 8.47
CA MET A 332 -7.00 -14.52 7.58
C MET A 332 -8.08 -13.47 7.86
N LEU A 333 -9.33 -13.88 7.99
CA LEU A 333 -10.42 -12.93 8.19
C LEU A 333 -10.35 -12.25 9.56
N GLN A 334 -9.99 -12.99 10.62
CA GLN A 334 -9.79 -12.41 11.92
C GLN A 334 -8.61 -11.44 11.94
N TYR A 335 -7.51 -11.80 11.27
CA TYR A 335 -6.35 -10.93 11.15
C TYR A 335 -6.66 -9.67 10.32
N MET A 336 -7.37 -9.82 9.20
CA MET A 336 -7.82 -8.69 8.37
C MET A 336 -8.66 -7.70 9.18
N LEU A 337 -9.63 -8.18 9.95
CA LEU A 337 -10.44 -7.32 10.83
C LEU A 337 -9.55 -6.54 11.81
N GLN A 338 -8.61 -7.22 12.46
CA GLN A 338 -7.73 -6.61 13.46
C GLN A 338 -6.73 -5.61 12.85
N CYS A 339 -6.43 -5.75 11.56
CA CYS A 339 -5.71 -4.74 10.77
C CYS A 339 -6.61 -3.59 10.27
N GLY A 340 -7.90 -3.60 10.62
CA GLY A 340 -8.86 -2.59 10.18
C GLY A 340 -9.18 -2.67 8.68
N LEU A 341 -9.22 -3.89 8.12
CA LEU A 341 -9.68 -4.18 6.77
C LEU A 341 -11.13 -4.65 6.77
N ALA A 342 -11.83 -4.43 5.67
CA ALA A 342 -13.11 -5.06 5.40
C ALA A 342 -12.92 -6.56 5.12
N VAL A 343 -13.93 -7.36 5.41
CA VAL A 343 -13.89 -8.84 5.30
C VAL A 343 -15.02 -9.35 4.41
N PRO A 344 -14.74 -10.31 3.51
CA PRO A 344 -15.73 -10.85 2.60
C PRO A 344 -16.64 -11.86 3.33
N MET A 345 -17.77 -11.39 3.81
CA MET A 345 -18.80 -12.21 4.48
C MET A 345 -20.19 -11.56 4.40
N ASN A 346 -21.21 -12.26 4.84
CA ASN A 346 -22.59 -11.75 4.89
C ASN A 346 -22.72 -10.63 5.94
N GLU A 347 -23.54 -9.62 5.66
CA GLU A 347 -23.78 -8.45 6.52
C GLU A 347 -24.31 -8.77 7.91
N ALA A 348 -25.01 -9.92 8.06
CA ALA A 348 -25.53 -10.39 9.35
C ALA A 348 -24.44 -10.99 10.26
N SER A 349 -23.18 -10.99 9.84
CA SER A 349 -22.07 -11.53 10.62
C SER A 349 -21.63 -10.58 11.73
N LYS A 350 -21.19 -11.15 12.85
CA LYS A 350 -20.60 -10.43 13.99
C LYS A 350 -19.22 -10.96 14.29
N MET A 351 -18.29 -10.06 14.61
CA MET A 351 -16.92 -10.42 14.93
C MET A 351 -16.47 -9.80 16.24
N GLY A 352 -15.84 -10.60 17.10
CA GLY A 352 -15.16 -10.12 18.30
C GLY A 352 -13.69 -9.82 18.06
N PHE A 353 -13.08 -9.05 18.95
CA PHE A 353 -11.65 -8.83 18.96
C PHE A 353 -10.95 -9.79 19.91
N PHE A 354 -9.80 -10.30 19.50
CA PHE A 354 -8.92 -11.13 20.30
C PHE A 354 -7.63 -10.39 20.59
N LYS A 355 -7.08 -10.53 21.80
CA LYS A 355 -5.78 -9.94 22.14
C LYS A 355 -4.63 -10.72 21.49
N ASN A 356 -4.77 -12.04 21.44
CA ASN A 356 -3.76 -12.93 20.91
C ASN A 356 -4.35 -13.82 19.82
N LEU A 357 -3.64 -13.95 18.70
CA LEU A 357 -3.88 -14.95 17.67
C LEU A 357 -2.68 -15.92 17.72
N LEU A 358 -2.90 -17.13 18.20
CA LEU A 358 -1.86 -18.16 18.30
C LEU A 358 -2.10 -19.19 17.19
N ILE A 359 -1.15 -19.27 16.26
CA ILE A 359 -1.32 -19.99 15.00
C ILE A 359 -0.24 -21.07 14.88
N ASP A 360 -0.68 -22.30 14.62
CA ASP A 360 0.15 -23.46 14.32
C ASP A 360 -0.43 -24.15 13.07
N ILE A 361 -0.05 -23.64 11.89
CA ILE A 361 -0.59 -24.07 10.58
C ILE A 361 0.56 -24.31 9.62
N GLY A 362 0.66 -25.52 9.10
CA GLY A 362 1.65 -25.92 8.10
C GLY A 362 2.83 -26.66 8.73
N ASP A 363 3.62 -27.30 7.86
CA ASP A 363 4.85 -28.00 8.24
C ASP A 363 5.99 -26.98 8.30
N GLU A 364 6.51 -26.71 9.49
CA GLU A 364 7.78 -25.99 9.64
C GLU A 364 8.94 -26.91 9.20
N GLN A 365 9.14 -27.02 7.89
CA GLN A 365 10.35 -27.63 7.32
C GLN A 365 11.43 -26.55 7.24
N SER A 366 12.03 -26.21 8.37
CA SER A 366 13.26 -25.45 8.42
C SER A 366 14.44 -26.39 8.11
N ILE A 367 15.18 -26.10 7.04
CA ILE A 367 16.41 -26.82 6.69
C ILE A 367 17.51 -26.61 7.76
N GLU A 368 17.38 -25.62 8.62
CA GLU A 368 18.37 -25.23 9.62
C GLU A 368 18.13 -25.80 11.02
N ASP A 369 16.92 -26.30 11.33
CA ASP A 369 16.59 -26.92 12.61
C ASP A 369 16.36 -28.43 12.41
N ASP A 370 17.25 -29.26 12.97
CA ASP A 370 17.16 -30.73 13.05
C ASP A 370 16.00 -31.23 13.94
N LEU A 371 15.10 -30.36 14.37
CA LEU A 371 13.93 -30.70 15.17
C LEU A 371 12.84 -31.31 14.27
N SER A 372 12.37 -32.51 14.63
CA SER A 372 11.24 -33.12 13.95
C SER A 372 10.00 -32.20 14.00
N THR A 373 9.12 -32.26 13.01
CA THR A 373 7.83 -31.52 12.95
C THR A 373 7.05 -31.61 14.27
N TYR A 374 7.08 -32.77 14.93
CA TYR A 374 6.44 -32.97 16.23
C TYR A 374 7.03 -32.10 17.36
N SER A 375 8.36 -31.96 17.39
CA SER A 375 9.02 -31.13 18.41
C SER A 375 8.68 -29.64 18.24
N SER A 376 8.52 -29.19 16.99
CA SER A 376 8.08 -27.82 16.68
C SER A 376 6.65 -27.58 17.15
N HIS A 377 5.72 -28.49 16.85
CA HIS A 377 4.35 -28.44 17.37
C HIS A 377 4.30 -28.43 18.90
N LEU A 378 5.08 -29.28 19.57
CA LEU A 378 5.15 -29.29 21.05
C LEU A 378 5.68 -27.97 21.63
N ARG A 379 6.65 -27.34 20.96
CA ARG A 379 7.16 -26.02 21.36
C ARG A 379 6.07 -24.97 21.25
N ASN A 380 5.30 -24.97 20.16
CA ASN A 380 4.15 -24.09 19.97
C ASN A 380 3.08 -24.34 21.04
N MET A 381 2.74 -25.62 21.32
CA MET A 381 1.77 -25.97 22.36
C MET A 381 2.20 -25.51 23.75
N LYS A 382 3.50 -25.66 24.11
CA LYS A 382 4.05 -25.09 25.33
C LYS A 382 3.85 -23.58 25.42
N HIS A 383 4.04 -22.87 24.33
CA HIS A 383 3.80 -21.43 24.27
C HIS A 383 2.30 -21.12 24.41
N PHE A 384 1.43 -21.86 23.71
CA PHE A 384 -0.02 -21.65 23.76
C PHE A 384 -0.56 -21.86 25.17
N VAL A 385 -0.24 -22.98 25.82
CA VAL A 385 -0.65 -23.27 27.20
C VAL A 385 -0.18 -22.17 28.18
N ARG A 386 0.98 -21.56 27.93
CA ARG A 386 1.52 -20.51 28.79
C ARG A 386 0.82 -19.15 28.63
N TYR A 387 0.37 -18.81 27.42
CA TYR A 387 -0.10 -17.44 27.09
C TYR A 387 -1.57 -17.36 26.70
N ALA A 388 -2.25 -18.48 26.52
CA ALA A 388 -3.68 -18.47 26.20
C ALA A 388 -4.53 -18.01 27.38
N ASP A 389 -5.53 -17.22 27.07
CA ASP A 389 -6.56 -16.74 27.99
C ASP A 389 -7.92 -16.64 27.28
N ALA A 390 -8.95 -16.14 27.97
CA ALA A 390 -10.29 -15.97 27.41
C ALA A 390 -10.36 -14.96 26.25
N HIS A 391 -9.28 -14.24 25.93
CA HIS A 391 -9.18 -13.31 24.81
C HIS A 391 -8.25 -13.82 23.69
N THR A 392 -7.93 -15.09 23.71
CA THR A 392 -7.01 -15.75 22.77
C THR A 392 -7.80 -16.58 21.76
N LEU A 393 -7.48 -16.46 20.47
CA LEU A 393 -7.93 -17.35 19.40
C LEU A 393 -6.78 -18.28 18.99
N LEU A 394 -7.01 -19.58 19.12
CA LEU A 394 -6.10 -20.66 18.76
C LEU A 394 -6.46 -21.21 17.38
N LEU A 395 -5.47 -21.41 16.53
CA LEU A 395 -5.65 -21.98 15.19
C LEU A 395 -4.58 -23.06 15.00
N ILE A 396 -4.99 -24.33 15.13
CA ILE A 396 -4.08 -25.48 15.15
C ILE A 396 -4.46 -26.46 14.07
N ASP A 397 -3.56 -26.72 13.13
CA ASP A 397 -3.76 -27.73 12.09
C ASP A 397 -3.15 -29.07 12.50
N GLU A 398 -3.83 -30.18 12.15
CA GLU A 398 -3.39 -31.56 12.40
C GLU A 398 -2.92 -31.84 13.83
N PHE A 399 -3.71 -31.37 14.81
CA PHE A 399 -3.34 -31.40 16.22
C PHE A 399 -3.01 -32.80 16.74
N GLY A 400 -1.80 -32.95 17.29
CA GLY A 400 -1.24 -34.17 17.87
C GLY A 400 -0.50 -35.08 16.89
N THR A 401 -0.42 -34.74 15.59
CA THR A 401 0.29 -35.55 14.60
C THR A 401 1.82 -35.46 14.73
N GLY A 402 2.54 -36.35 14.04
CA GLY A 402 4.01 -36.37 13.99
C GLY A 402 4.69 -37.30 15.02
N THR A 403 3.90 -38.05 15.81
CA THR A 403 4.41 -39.07 16.74
C THR A 403 3.50 -40.31 16.77
N GLU A 404 3.83 -41.26 17.64
CA GLU A 404 3.01 -42.45 17.84
C GLU A 404 1.58 -42.06 18.24
N PRO A 405 0.54 -42.57 17.53
CA PRO A 405 -0.84 -42.08 17.61
C PRO A 405 -1.46 -42.06 19.01
N LEU A 406 -1.18 -43.06 19.84
CA LEU A 406 -1.72 -43.14 21.20
C LEU A 406 -1.12 -42.05 22.11
N ILE A 407 0.18 -41.85 22.04
CA ILE A 407 0.88 -40.86 22.84
C ILE A 407 0.55 -39.44 22.36
N GLY A 408 0.61 -39.22 21.04
CA GLY A 408 0.27 -37.94 20.45
C GLY A 408 -1.17 -37.51 20.75
N GLY A 409 -2.11 -38.45 20.65
CA GLY A 409 -3.51 -38.21 20.99
C GLY A 409 -3.75 -37.88 22.47
N ALA A 410 -3.07 -38.59 23.40
CA ALA A 410 -3.20 -38.34 24.84
C ALA A 410 -2.62 -36.97 25.25
N ILE A 411 -1.46 -36.59 24.68
CA ILE A 411 -0.86 -35.26 24.90
C ILE A 411 -1.77 -34.15 24.34
N ALA A 412 -2.26 -34.33 23.14
CA ALA A 412 -3.17 -33.36 22.51
C ALA A 412 -4.45 -33.16 23.32
N GLU A 413 -5.03 -34.23 23.88
CA GLU A 413 -6.22 -34.15 24.74
C GLU A 413 -5.94 -33.39 26.03
N ALA A 414 -4.82 -33.68 26.71
CA ALA A 414 -4.42 -32.96 27.91
C ALA A 414 -4.18 -31.46 27.66
N VAL A 415 -3.53 -31.11 26.53
CA VAL A 415 -3.34 -29.73 26.11
C VAL A 415 -4.67 -29.05 25.79
N LEU A 416 -5.57 -29.72 25.07
CA LEU A 416 -6.91 -29.20 24.75
C LEU A 416 -7.73 -28.93 26.00
N ALA A 417 -7.67 -29.85 26.99
CA ALA A 417 -8.35 -29.69 28.28
C ALA A 417 -7.83 -28.44 29.01
N GLN A 418 -6.52 -28.23 29.05
CA GLN A 418 -5.91 -27.07 29.67
C GLN A 418 -6.31 -25.75 28.96
N LEU A 419 -6.27 -25.70 27.63
CA LEU A 419 -6.68 -24.53 26.84
C LEU A 419 -8.16 -24.19 27.01
N ASN A 420 -9.03 -25.22 27.09
CA ASN A 420 -10.45 -25.04 27.39
C ASN A 420 -10.69 -24.50 28.80
N GLN A 421 -9.94 -24.99 29.80
CA GLN A 421 -10.01 -24.50 31.17
C GLN A 421 -9.59 -23.02 31.28
N GLN A 422 -8.64 -22.57 30.47
CA GLN A 422 -8.21 -21.16 30.37
C GLN A 422 -9.25 -20.27 29.68
N GLY A 423 -10.34 -20.85 29.15
CA GLY A 423 -11.38 -20.09 28.47
C GLY A 423 -11.07 -19.68 27.05
N ALA A 424 -9.99 -20.19 26.45
CA ALA A 424 -9.57 -19.83 25.11
C ALA A 424 -10.61 -20.22 24.04
N PHE A 425 -10.62 -19.43 22.96
CA PHE A 425 -11.33 -19.76 21.73
C PHE A 425 -10.40 -20.48 20.77
N GLY A 426 -10.93 -21.32 19.90
CA GLY A 426 -10.07 -22.03 18.95
C GLY A 426 -10.78 -22.74 17.83
N VAL A 427 -10.06 -22.93 16.73
CA VAL A 427 -10.41 -23.86 15.65
C VAL A 427 -9.23 -24.80 15.48
N ILE A 428 -9.49 -26.09 15.62
CA ILE A 428 -8.47 -27.14 15.68
C ILE A 428 -8.87 -28.21 14.67
N THR A 429 -7.94 -28.66 13.84
CA THR A 429 -8.19 -29.83 12.98
C THR A 429 -7.48 -31.04 13.55
N THR A 430 -8.10 -32.23 13.43
CA THR A 430 -7.51 -33.47 13.92
C THR A 430 -7.99 -34.70 13.19
N HIS A 431 -7.20 -35.76 13.25
CA HIS A 431 -7.55 -37.12 12.84
C HIS A 431 -7.84 -38.05 14.02
N TYR A 432 -7.53 -37.62 15.24
CA TYR A 432 -7.63 -38.48 16.44
C TYR A 432 -9.04 -38.62 16.97
N SER A 433 -9.47 -39.87 17.19
CA SER A 433 -10.82 -40.20 17.69
C SER A 433 -11.02 -39.76 19.14
N ASN A 434 -10.00 -39.83 20.00
CA ASN A 434 -10.07 -39.38 21.39
C ASN A 434 -10.44 -37.90 21.51
N LEU A 435 -9.89 -37.02 20.64
CA LEU A 435 -10.25 -35.60 20.64
C LEU A 435 -11.72 -35.36 20.22
N LYS A 436 -12.24 -36.20 19.34
CA LYS A 436 -13.69 -36.15 18.99
C LYS A 436 -14.55 -36.53 20.18
N HIS A 437 -14.21 -37.60 20.90
CA HIS A 437 -14.89 -38.00 22.12
C HIS A 437 -14.78 -36.98 23.23
N PHE A 438 -13.59 -36.39 23.39
CA PHE A 438 -13.42 -35.30 24.33
C PHE A 438 -14.34 -34.11 24.05
N ALA A 439 -14.49 -33.73 22.77
CA ALA A 439 -15.41 -32.65 22.36
C ALA A 439 -16.89 -32.98 22.55
N GLU A 440 -17.27 -34.26 22.54
CA GLU A 440 -18.66 -34.71 22.83
C GLU A 440 -18.98 -34.61 24.33
N GLN A 441 -17.99 -34.78 25.20
CA GLN A 441 -18.17 -34.90 26.65
C GLN A 441 -17.83 -33.64 27.44
N THR A 442 -17.16 -32.65 26.78
CA THR A 442 -16.61 -31.50 27.48
C THR A 442 -17.30 -30.20 27.06
N ASP A 443 -17.90 -29.52 28.03
CA ASP A 443 -18.47 -28.18 27.79
C ASP A 443 -17.40 -27.18 27.33
N GLY A 444 -17.76 -26.30 26.42
CA GLY A 444 -16.84 -25.34 25.81
C GLY A 444 -16.16 -25.83 24.52
N VAL A 445 -16.20 -27.12 24.23
CA VAL A 445 -15.64 -27.74 23.03
C VAL A 445 -16.75 -28.36 22.19
N VAL A 446 -16.73 -28.18 20.88
CA VAL A 446 -17.73 -28.70 19.96
C VAL A 446 -17.09 -29.39 18.77
N ASN A 447 -17.65 -30.51 18.32
CA ASN A 447 -17.25 -31.18 17.11
C ASN A 447 -17.73 -30.45 15.85
N GLY A 448 -16.92 -30.49 14.79
CA GLY A 448 -17.29 -30.07 13.44
C GLY A 448 -16.85 -31.10 12.41
N ALA A 449 -17.71 -31.30 11.41
CA ALA A 449 -17.44 -32.19 10.29
C ALA A 449 -17.36 -31.41 8.98
N MET A 450 -16.32 -31.67 8.18
CA MET A 450 -16.34 -31.27 6.77
C MET A 450 -17.22 -32.25 5.98
N LEU A 451 -18.27 -31.72 5.36
CA LEU A 451 -19.27 -32.53 4.64
C LEU A 451 -18.66 -33.10 3.35
N TYR A 452 -19.12 -34.33 3.04
CA TYR A 452 -18.65 -35.09 1.90
C TYR A 452 -19.84 -35.77 1.22
N ASP A 453 -19.94 -35.64 -0.11
CA ASP A 453 -20.95 -36.34 -0.90
C ASP A 453 -20.55 -37.81 -1.03
N ARG A 454 -21.28 -38.70 -0.34
CA ARG A 454 -20.99 -40.14 -0.37
C ARG A 454 -21.35 -40.79 -1.70
N GLY A 455 -22.31 -40.22 -2.46
CA GLY A 455 -22.75 -40.77 -3.75
C GLY A 455 -21.73 -40.46 -4.86
N GLN A 456 -21.20 -39.24 -4.86
CA GLN A 456 -20.20 -38.78 -5.84
C GLN A 456 -18.76 -38.90 -5.35
N LEU A 457 -18.55 -39.27 -4.08
CA LEU A 457 -17.26 -39.31 -3.39
C LEU A 457 -16.46 -38.01 -3.60
N LYS A 458 -17.12 -36.86 -3.42
CA LYS A 458 -16.53 -35.51 -3.58
C LYS A 458 -16.71 -34.68 -2.31
N PRO A 459 -15.70 -33.86 -1.96
CA PRO A 459 -15.81 -32.91 -0.85
C PRO A 459 -16.82 -31.81 -1.21
N LEU A 460 -17.72 -31.50 -0.28
CA LEU A 460 -18.65 -30.39 -0.39
C LEU A 460 -18.04 -29.08 0.12
N PHE A 461 -16.91 -29.13 0.83
CA PHE A 461 -16.22 -27.99 1.46
C PHE A 461 -17.10 -27.21 2.43
N GLN A 462 -18.16 -27.81 2.94
CA GLN A 462 -19.08 -27.22 3.89
C GLN A 462 -18.82 -27.75 5.30
N LEU A 463 -18.84 -26.86 6.28
CA LEU A 463 -18.67 -27.18 7.70
C LEU A 463 -20.05 -27.43 8.34
N SER A 464 -20.20 -28.56 9.03
CA SER A 464 -21.36 -28.86 9.91
C SER A 464 -20.88 -28.90 11.36
N ILE A 465 -21.40 -28.02 12.21
CA ILE A 465 -21.05 -27.94 13.63
C ILE A 465 -22.02 -28.81 14.44
N GLY A 466 -21.52 -29.48 15.50
CA GLY A 466 -22.29 -30.36 16.38
C GLY A 466 -22.18 -31.84 16.03
N GLN A 467 -21.46 -32.21 14.98
CA GLN A 467 -21.27 -33.61 14.57
C GLN A 467 -19.79 -33.89 14.31
N ALA A 468 -19.29 -35.05 14.75
CA ALA A 468 -17.94 -35.48 14.41
C ALA A 468 -17.89 -36.02 12.98
N GLY A 469 -16.84 -35.65 12.22
CA GLY A 469 -16.61 -36.16 10.88
C GLY A 469 -16.05 -37.60 10.89
N SER A 470 -16.48 -38.43 9.91
CA SER A 470 -15.91 -39.75 9.65
C SER A 470 -14.75 -39.66 8.66
N SER A 471 -13.78 -40.55 8.74
CA SER A 471 -12.76 -40.73 7.70
C SER A 471 -13.34 -41.65 6.62
N PHE A 472 -13.37 -41.22 5.38
CA PHE A 472 -13.83 -41.98 4.22
C PHE A 472 -12.72 -42.79 3.58
N ALA A 473 -11.74 -43.26 4.35
CA ALA A 473 -10.55 -43.96 3.82
C ALA A 473 -10.92 -45.25 3.09
N VAL A 474 -11.91 -46.01 3.62
CA VAL A 474 -12.37 -47.26 3.01
C VAL A 474 -13.16 -47.00 1.71
N GLU A 475 -14.01 -45.99 1.69
CA GLU A 475 -14.78 -45.60 0.50
C GLU A 475 -13.84 -45.09 -0.61
N ILE A 476 -12.81 -44.31 -0.25
CA ILE A 476 -11.78 -43.85 -1.20
C ILE A 476 -10.97 -45.03 -1.72
N ALA A 477 -10.57 -45.97 -0.85
CA ALA A 477 -9.83 -47.17 -1.25
C ALA A 477 -10.64 -48.01 -2.28
N ARG A 478 -11.94 -48.15 -2.07
CA ARG A 478 -12.81 -48.82 -3.04
C ARG A 478 -12.90 -48.09 -4.37
N GLN A 479 -12.97 -46.74 -4.33
CA GLN A 479 -13.05 -45.92 -5.56
C GLN A 479 -11.83 -46.02 -6.42
N ILE A 480 -10.62 -46.07 -5.82
CA ILE A 480 -9.35 -46.27 -6.56
C ILE A 480 -9.10 -47.71 -6.97
N GLY A 481 -10.04 -48.62 -6.70
CA GLY A 481 -10.02 -50.01 -7.17
C GLY A 481 -9.15 -50.93 -6.32
N LEU A 482 -8.92 -50.64 -5.03
CA LEU A 482 -8.31 -51.59 -4.12
C LEU A 482 -9.23 -52.83 -4.01
N PRO A 483 -8.69 -54.04 -4.08
CA PRO A 483 -9.48 -55.28 -3.96
C PRO A 483 -10.23 -55.32 -2.63
N GLU A 484 -11.50 -55.81 -2.64
CA GLU A 484 -12.33 -55.92 -1.39
C GLU A 484 -11.75 -56.93 -0.37
N THR A 485 -10.76 -57.70 -0.75
CA THR A 485 -10.02 -58.64 0.12
C THR A 485 -8.97 -57.98 1.01
N ILE A 486 -8.67 -56.70 0.78
CA ILE A 486 -7.75 -55.86 1.56
C ILE A 486 -8.58 -55.01 2.53
#